data_c55add6dbb4e957b2f81ca7106234afd
#
_entry.id   c55add6dbb4e957b2f81ca7106234afd
#
_cell.length_a   1.000
_cell.length_b   1.000
_cell.length_c   1.000
_cell.angle_alpha   90.00
_cell.angle_beta   90.00
_cell.angle_gamma   90.00
#
_symmetry.space_group_name_H-M   'P 1'
#
loop_
_entity.id
_entity.type
_entity.pdbx_description
1 polymer ?
#
loop_
_entity_poly.entity_id
_entity_poly.type
_entity_poly.pdbx_seq_one_letter_code
_entity_poly.pdbx_strand_id
1 'polypeptide(L)'
;MDFSFTEEQVLLRRSVRAFAEGEIGPHVMAYDEAQEFPHALVKLAAAQGYYGVLFPEDLGGAGLGYVEYVIVVEELSRVDGSIGISVAAHNSLCTNHIFACGNEAQRKAYVP
;
A
#
# COMPACT_ATOMS: atom_id res chain seq x y z
N MET A 1 -0.34 17.90 -23.11
CA MET A 1 0.01 17.10 -21.91
C MET A 1 -1.29 16.56 -21.33
N ASP A 2 -1.40 15.27 -21.17
CA ASP A 2 -2.61 14.62 -20.68
C ASP A 2 -2.33 14.10 -19.26
N PHE A 3 -3.14 14.51 -18.29
CA PHE A 3 -3.07 14.09 -16.89
C PHE A 3 -4.20 13.13 -16.51
N SER A 4 -4.94 12.61 -17.50
CA SER A 4 -5.99 11.62 -17.22
C SER A 4 -5.40 10.27 -16.83
N PHE A 5 -6.10 9.57 -15.95
CA PHE A 5 -5.76 8.20 -15.60
C PHE A 5 -6.10 7.23 -16.72
N THR A 6 -5.33 6.16 -16.85
CA THR A 6 -5.68 5.01 -17.67
C THR A 6 -6.90 4.28 -17.10
N GLU A 7 -7.54 3.45 -17.91
CA GLU A 7 -8.66 2.62 -17.43
C GLU A 7 -8.27 1.72 -16.26
N GLU A 8 -7.07 1.14 -16.30
CA GLU A 8 -6.52 0.30 -15.23
C GLU A 8 -6.31 1.10 -13.94
N GLN A 9 -5.79 2.33 -14.04
CA GLN A 9 -5.63 3.22 -12.90
C GLN A 9 -6.97 3.64 -12.28
N VAL A 10 -7.99 3.88 -13.11
CA VAL A 10 -9.35 4.17 -12.64
C VAL A 10 -9.95 2.96 -11.92
N LEU A 11 -9.75 1.74 -12.44
CA LEU A 11 -10.20 0.51 -11.79
C LEU A 11 -9.48 0.28 -10.47
N LEU A 12 -8.17 0.47 -10.42
CA LEU A 12 -7.39 0.39 -9.20
C LEU A 12 -7.91 1.37 -8.15
N ARG A 13 -8.11 2.64 -8.53
CA ARG A 13 -8.65 3.67 -7.64
C ARG A 13 -9.99 3.29 -7.04
N ARG A 14 -10.91 2.76 -7.85
CA ARG A 14 -12.21 2.29 -7.38
C ARG A 14 -12.10 1.11 -6.42
N SER A 15 -11.22 0.16 -6.72
CA SER A 15 -10.98 -1.01 -5.90
C SER A 15 -10.40 -0.63 -4.53
N VAL A 16 -9.37 0.21 -4.51
CA VAL A 16 -8.75 0.68 -3.26
C VAL A 16 -9.74 1.48 -2.42
N ARG A 17 -10.53 2.35 -3.06
CA ARG A 17 -11.58 3.12 -2.38
C ARG A 17 -12.61 2.22 -1.72
N ALA A 18 -13.11 1.23 -2.45
CA ALA A 18 -14.09 0.27 -1.91
C ALA A 18 -13.52 -0.53 -0.73
N PHE A 19 -12.27 -0.97 -0.84
CA PHE A 19 -11.56 -1.63 0.25
C PHE A 19 -11.42 -0.71 1.47
N ALA A 20 -10.94 0.51 1.28
CA ALA A 20 -10.73 1.46 2.37
C ALA A 20 -12.03 1.82 3.10
N GLU A 21 -13.09 2.07 2.37
CA GLU A 21 -14.40 2.41 2.93
C GLU A 21 -15.08 1.21 3.61
N GLY A 22 -14.94 0.01 3.06
CA GLY A 22 -15.58 -1.20 3.57
C GLY A 22 -14.83 -1.88 4.71
N GLU A 23 -13.52 -1.99 4.59
CA GLU A 23 -12.70 -2.79 5.53
C GLU A 23 -11.97 -1.92 6.58
N ILE A 24 -11.57 -0.70 6.25
CA ILE A 24 -10.84 0.18 7.16
C ILE A 24 -11.79 1.14 7.89
N GLY A 25 -12.61 1.85 7.15
CA GLY A 25 -13.46 2.93 7.68
C GLY A 25 -14.26 2.57 8.93
N PRO A 26 -14.94 1.41 9.00
CA PRO A 26 -15.74 1.03 10.16
C PRO A 26 -14.93 0.86 11.46
N HIS A 27 -13.62 0.69 11.38
CA HIS A 27 -12.76 0.36 12.51
C HIS A 27 -11.83 1.49 12.96
N VAL A 28 -11.70 2.57 12.19
CA VAL A 28 -10.74 3.67 12.44
C VAL A 28 -10.87 4.23 13.84
N MET A 29 -12.08 4.62 14.24
CA MET A 29 -12.31 5.26 15.53
C MET A 29 -12.01 4.33 16.71
N ALA A 30 -12.33 3.05 16.59
CA ALA A 30 -12.07 2.08 17.64
C ALA A 30 -10.56 1.90 17.90
N TYR A 31 -9.75 1.81 16.84
CA TYR A 31 -8.29 1.73 16.96
C TYR A 31 -7.67 3.04 17.47
N ASP A 32 -8.19 4.19 17.03
CA ASP A 32 -7.72 5.50 17.45
C ASP A 32 -7.97 5.71 18.96
N GLU A 33 -9.20 5.46 19.42
CA GLU A 33 -9.55 5.56 20.84
C GLU A 33 -8.77 4.58 21.73
N ALA A 34 -8.56 3.34 21.27
CA ALA A 34 -7.79 2.34 21.99
C ALA A 34 -6.28 2.62 21.97
N GLN A 35 -5.80 3.51 21.09
CA GLN A 35 -4.37 3.75 20.84
C GLN A 35 -3.62 2.47 20.45
N GLU A 36 -4.26 1.60 19.66
CA GLU A 36 -3.71 0.33 19.23
C GLU A 36 -3.33 0.37 17.73
N PHE A 37 -2.22 -0.29 17.40
CA PHE A 37 -1.84 -0.48 16.01
C PHE A 37 -2.78 -1.51 15.35
N PRO A 38 -3.36 -1.21 14.17
CA PRO A 38 -4.41 -2.03 13.56
C PRO A 38 -3.84 -3.23 12.78
N HIS A 39 -3.19 -4.17 13.45
CA HIS A 39 -2.53 -5.32 12.82
C HIS A 39 -3.45 -6.13 11.89
N ALA A 40 -4.73 -6.27 12.24
CA ALA A 40 -5.69 -7.00 11.41
C ALA A 40 -5.94 -6.29 10.08
N LEU A 41 -6.11 -4.96 10.10
CA LEU A 41 -6.32 -4.14 8.90
C LEU A 41 -5.06 -4.10 8.02
N VAL A 42 -3.88 -4.05 8.64
CA VAL A 42 -2.59 -4.12 7.93
C VAL A 42 -2.46 -5.45 7.18
N LYS A 43 -2.83 -6.57 7.79
CA LYS A 43 -2.83 -7.88 7.12
C LYS A 43 -3.79 -7.94 5.94
N LEU A 44 -4.99 -7.37 6.08
CA LEU A 44 -5.95 -7.28 4.98
C LEU A 44 -5.40 -6.44 3.82
N ALA A 45 -4.83 -5.27 4.11
CA ALA A 45 -4.22 -4.40 3.11
C ALA A 45 -2.99 -5.05 2.43
N ALA A 46 -2.19 -5.80 3.19
CA ALA A 46 -1.07 -6.57 2.64
C ALA A 46 -1.55 -7.68 1.69
N ALA A 47 -2.63 -8.37 2.03
CA ALA A 47 -3.24 -9.38 1.16
C ALA A 47 -3.75 -8.81 -0.18
N GLN A 48 -4.08 -7.52 -0.24
CA GLN A 48 -4.42 -6.80 -1.47
C GLN A 48 -3.18 -6.37 -2.28
N GLY A 49 -1.96 -6.57 -1.77
CA GLY A 49 -0.73 -6.14 -2.42
C GLY A 49 -0.32 -4.68 -2.16
N TYR A 50 -1.02 -3.96 -1.28
CA TYR A 50 -0.75 -2.52 -1.06
C TYR A 50 0.58 -2.24 -0.37
N TYR A 51 1.15 -3.21 0.31
CA TYR A 51 2.47 -3.10 0.94
C TYR A 51 3.64 -3.41 -0.01
N GLY A 52 3.36 -3.87 -1.24
CA GLY A 52 4.36 -4.21 -2.24
C GLY A 52 4.07 -3.65 -3.63
N VAL A 53 3.43 -2.48 -3.75
CA VAL A 53 2.95 -1.92 -5.03
C VAL A 53 4.07 -1.76 -6.05
N LEU A 54 5.23 -1.25 -5.63
CA LEU A 54 6.34 -0.84 -6.50
C LEU A 54 7.32 -1.98 -6.85
N PHE A 55 7.21 -3.14 -6.21
CA PHE A 55 8.22 -4.17 -6.31
C PHE A 55 7.82 -5.26 -7.32
N PRO A 56 8.85 -5.94 -7.93
CA PRO A 56 8.60 -6.96 -8.94
C PRO A 56 7.78 -8.14 -8.40
N GLU A 57 7.00 -8.77 -9.27
CA GLU A 57 6.16 -9.93 -8.94
C GLU A 57 6.97 -11.14 -8.47
N ASP A 58 8.17 -11.34 -8.99
CA ASP A 58 9.08 -12.42 -8.58
C ASP A 58 9.62 -12.26 -7.15
N LEU A 59 9.49 -11.05 -6.59
CA LEU A 59 9.75 -10.76 -5.17
C LEU A 59 8.47 -10.57 -4.35
N GLY A 60 7.33 -10.99 -4.87
CA GLY A 60 6.04 -10.90 -4.18
C GLY A 60 5.33 -9.56 -4.29
N GLY A 61 5.85 -8.62 -5.07
CA GLY A 61 5.26 -7.31 -5.30
C GLY A 61 4.16 -7.31 -6.35
N ALA A 62 3.50 -6.16 -6.53
CA ALA A 62 2.45 -5.97 -7.52
C ALA A 62 2.98 -5.55 -8.90
N GLY A 63 4.25 -5.18 -9.02
CA GLY A 63 4.88 -4.78 -10.29
C GLY A 63 4.33 -3.50 -10.90
N LEU A 64 3.72 -2.62 -10.10
CA LEU A 64 3.08 -1.39 -10.55
C LEU A 64 4.02 -0.18 -10.46
N GLY A 65 3.60 0.93 -11.02
CA GLY A 65 4.39 2.17 -11.05
C GLY A 65 4.06 3.14 -9.92
N TYR A 66 4.74 4.30 -9.96
CA TYR A 66 4.56 5.34 -8.94
C TYR A 66 3.20 6.01 -8.97
N VAL A 67 2.53 6.11 -10.13
CA VAL A 67 1.18 6.67 -10.22
C VAL A 67 0.20 5.77 -9.49
N GLU A 68 0.27 4.46 -9.70
CA GLU A 68 -0.54 3.46 -9.01
C GLU A 68 -0.26 3.47 -7.51
N TYR A 69 1.00 3.60 -7.11
CA TYR A 69 1.38 3.74 -5.70
C TYR A 69 0.74 4.96 -5.05
N VAL A 70 0.78 6.12 -5.70
CA VAL A 70 0.14 7.35 -5.21
C VAL A 70 -1.37 7.17 -5.10
N ILE A 71 -2.02 6.52 -6.08
CA ILE A 71 -3.46 6.21 -6.02
C ILE A 71 -3.78 5.38 -4.79
N VAL A 72 -3.00 4.32 -4.50
CA VAL A 72 -3.20 3.47 -3.32
C VAL A 72 -3.08 4.29 -2.04
N VAL A 73 -2.00 5.05 -1.89
CA VAL A 73 -1.76 5.86 -0.68
C VAL A 73 -2.84 6.93 -0.50
N GLU A 74 -3.24 7.62 -1.57
CA GLU A 74 -4.29 8.64 -1.53
C GLU A 74 -5.63 8.07 -1.06
N GLU A 75 -6.09 6.97 -1.67
CA GLU A 75 -7.39 6.40 -1.35
C GLU A 75 -7.44 5.77 0.06
N LEU A 76 -6.35 5.15 0.52
CA LEU A 76 -6.26 4.68 1.90
C LEU A 76 -6.23 5.84 2.90
N SER A 77 -5.42 6.86 2.62
CA SER A 77 -5.26 8.03 3.51
C SER A 77 -6.53 8.87 3.62
N ARG A 78 -7.36 8.88 2.58
CA ARG A 78 -8.66 9.56 2.59
C ARG A 78 -9.58 8.99 3.68
N VAL A 79 -9.46 7.71 3.99
CA VAL A 79 -10.25 7.02 5.02
C VAL A 79 -9.52 7.01 6.36
N ASP A 80 -8.22 6.64 6.33
CA ASP A 80 -7.36 6.63 7.52
C ASP A 80 -5.91 7.00 7.15
N GLY A 81 -5.49 8.18 7.57
CA GLY A 81 -4.13 8.67 7.37
C GLY A 81 -3.06 7.79 8.04
N SER A 82 -3.39 7.10 9.12
CA SER A 82 -2.50 6.17 9.83
C SER A 82 -2.18 4.93 8.97
N ILE A 83 -3.18 4.32 8.36
CA ILE A 83 -2.97 3.22 7.40
C ILE A 83 -2.25 3.74 6.15
N GLY A 84 -2.64 4.88 5.63
CA GLY A 84 -1.99 5.47 4.45
C GLY A 84 -0.51 5.71 4.65
N ILE A 85 -0.09 6.32 5.78
CA ILE A 85 1.33 6.54 6.08
C ILE A 85 2.07 5.23 6.34
N SER A 86 1.43 4.23 6.93
CA SER A 86 2.02 2.91 7.13
C SER A 86 2.35 2.23 5.81
N VAL A 87 1.44 2.27 4.83
CA VAL A 87 1.67 1.75 3.47
C VAL A 87 2.76 2.56 2.76
N ALA A 88 2.72 3.89 2.87
CA ALA A 88 3.71 4.77 2.25
C ALA A 88 5.11 4.51 2.80
N ALA A 89 5.27 4.46 4.12
CA ALA A 89 6.55 4.23 4.77
C ALA A 89 7.11 2.83 4.47
N HIS A 90 6.26 1.81 4.45
CA HIS A 90 6.69 0.45 4.13
C HIS A 90 7.24 0.34 2.71
N ASN A 91 6.50 0.83 1.71
CA ASN A 91 6.95 0.82 0.31
C ASN A 91 8.18 1.69 0.10
N SER A 92 8.15 2.97 0.51
CA SER A 92 9.15 3.96 0.12
C SER A 92 10.37 4.00 1.05
N LEU A 93 10.18 3.87 2.36
CA LEU A 93 11.28 3.99 3.32
C LEU A 93 11.91 2.65 3.67
N CYS A 94 11.12 1.61 3.93
CA CYS A 94 11.64 0.31 4.32
C CYS A 94 12.06 -0.53 3.11
N THR A 95 11.09 -1.02 2.37
CA THR A 95 11.32 -2.00 1.29
C THR A 95 12.14 -1.42 0.14
N ASN A 96 11.91 -0.16 -0.21
CA ASN A 96 12.67 0.48 -1.29
C ASN A 96 14.17 0.61 -0.97
N HIS A 97 14.55 0.86 0.28
CA HIS A 97 15.97 0.89 0.66
C HIS A 97 16.62 -0.48 0.53
N ILE A 98 15.93 -1.54 0.96
CA ILE A 98 16.42 -2.91 0.79
C ILE A 98 16.54 -3.26 -0.69
N PHE A 99 15.53 -2.90 -1.48
CA PHE A 99 15.50 -3.18 -2.91
C PHE A 99 16.58 -2.41 -3.69
N ALA A 100 16.75 -1.12 -3.41
CA ALA A 100 17.71 -0.27 -4.11
C ALA A 100 19.17 -0.52 -3.72
N CYS A 101 19.43 -0.71 -2.42
CA CYS A 101 20.78 -0.78 -1.86
C CYS A 101 21.24 -2.22 -1.52
N GLY A 102 20.31 -3.15 -1.39
CA GLY A 102 20.62 -4.55 -1.08
C GLY A 102 21.22 -5.31 -2.24
N ASN A 103 22.04 -6.32 -1.92
CA ASN A 103 22.48 -7.30 -2.91
C ASN A 103 21.36 -8.30 -3.22
N GLU A 104 21.60 -9.21 -4.19
CA GLU A 104 20.59 -10.17 -4.63
C GLU A 104 20.09 -11.08 -3.49
N ALA A 105 20.99 -11.56 -2.64
CA ALA A 105 20.61 -12.40 -1.50
C ALA A 105 19.73 -11.65 -0.48
N GLN A 106 20.06 -10.40 -0.20
CA GLN A 106 19.27 -9.54 0.69
C GLN A 106 17.90 -9.21 0.10
N ARG A 107 17.82 -8.90 -1.19
CA ARG A 107 16.53 -8.68 -1.86
C ARG A 107 15.63 -9.90 -1.76
N LYS A 108 16.15 -11.08 -2.06
CA LYS A 108 15.40 -12.35 -1.97
C LYS A 108 14.97 -12.72 -0.54
N ALA A 109 15.76 -12.33 0.45
CA ALA A 109 15.47 -12.66 1.85
C ALA A 109 14.50 -11.71 2.53
N TYR A 110 14.49 -10.41 2.16
CA TYR A 110 13.82 -9.37 2.93
C TYR A 110 12.74 -8.59 2.16
N VAL A 111 12.65 -8.69 0.83
CA VAL A 111 11.62 -7.98 0.06
C VAL A 111 10.29 -8.74 0.03
N PRO A 112 10.25 -10.09 -0.14
CA PRO A 112 9.00 -10.85 -0.15
C PRO A 112 8.17 -10.76 1.12
#